data_c8312d443ed05d878121627079730aea
#
_entry.id   c8312d443ed05d878121627079730aea
#
_cell.length_a   1.000
_cell.length_b   1.000
_cell.length_c   1.000
_cell.angle_alpha   90.00
_cell.angle_beta   90.00
_cell.angle_gamma   90.00
#
_symmetry.space_group_name_H-M   'P 1'
#
loop_
_entity.id
_entity.type
_entity.pdbx_description
1 polymer ?
#
loop_
_entity_poly.entity_id
_entity_poly.type
_entity_poly.pdbx_seq_one_letter_code
_entity_poly.pdbx_strand_id
1 'polypeptide(L)'
;MDCLSEAFLVLLRSGLWEQEPDDLSCFPLSGQDWTRVLCIARQQTVTGLVYRGICRLPEELLPSDIILMKWVVAAEQIEEGNSRMNGGLKRLYHLFVKEGIIPVLQKGQGIAQLYEEPLLREFGDIDFYFSDREMSRQAVDLLARLGVKVNRMPDGSFNYRWKGWEVEHHSRLIDCYNPFLQGYLKKLEAVTDSIRIPMDGEEDLEVKVPSPCLNLMLLDMHIMKHAFGWGIGLRQLCDMARACYVWQGKMDTKLLKEVSRKTGITRWNSLLFSFLKDYLGLPATYLPYEVKPVDSSALLERIMTGGNFGFYGTRRLQGGTSVWARKWRTACSFLRNVEFACRYAPKEGFWSFVQLMRGQF
;
A
#
# COMPACT_ATOMS: atom_id res chain seq x y z
N MET A 1 10.01 -22.70 -3.27
CA MET A 1 10.46 -21.58 -2.40
C MET A 1 11.51 -22.14 -1.48
N ASP A 2 12.49 -21.36 -1.01
CA ASP A 2 13.44 -21.83 0.00
C ASP A 2 12.80 -21.75 1.40
N CYS A 3 13.37 -22.52 2.36
CA CYS A 3 12.82 -22.61 3.72
C CYS A 3 12.81 -21.27 4.47
N LEU A 4 13.77 -20.39 4.18
CA LEU A 4 13.81 -19.06 4.79
C LEU A 4 12.65 -18.17 4.35
N SER A 5 12.37 -18.17 3.05
CA SER A 5 11.23 -17.42 2.49
C SER A 5 9.90 -17.99 2.98
N GLU A 6 9.79 -19.32 3.15
CA GLU A 6 8.61 -19.94 3.72
C GLU A 6 8.41 -19.55 5.19
N ALA A 7 9.44 -19.67 6.03
CA ALA A 7 9.38 -19.25 7.43
C ALA A 7 8.97 -17.77 7.56
N PHE A 8 9.53 -16.89 6.70
CA PHE A 8 9.13 -15.49 6.67
C PHE A 8 7.64 -15.30 6.36
N LEU A 9 7.11 -16.03 5.34
CA LEU A 9 5.69 -15.92 4.97
C LEU A 9 4.76 -16.53 6.03
N VAL A 10 5.18 -17.62 6.70
CA VAL A 10 4.46 -18.21 7.84
C VAL A 10 4.30 -17.18 8.95
N LEU A 11 5.39 -16.51 9.35
CA LEU A 11 5.35 -15.46 10.37
C LEU A 11 4.50 -14.27 9.93
N LEU A 12 4.61 -13.87 8.65
CA LEU A 12 3.79 -12.78 8.11
C LEU A 12 2.29 -13.13 8.14
N ARG A 13 1.91 -14.34 7.72
CA ARG A 13 0.50 -14.80 7.77
C ARG A 13 -0.01 -14.84 9.20
N SER A 14 0.79 -15.41 10.11
CA SER A 14 0.45 -15.47 11.54
C SER A 14 0.17 -14.09 12.11
N GLY A 15 1.04 -13.11 11.88
CA GLY A 15 0.85 -11.74 12.34
C GLY A 15 -0.22 -10.94 11.58
N LEU A 16 -0.44 -11.22 10.30
CA LEU A 16 -1.48 -10.58 9.50
C LEU A 16 -2.90 -10.97 9.95
N TRP A 17 -3.08 -12.24 10.33
CA TRP A 17 -4.37 -12.79 10.72
C TRP A 17 -4.54 -12.98 12.23
N GLU A 18 -3.49 -12.66 13.00
CA GLU A 18 -3.45 -12.82 14.46
C GLU A 18 -3.78 -14.26 14.89
N GLN A 19 -3.24 -15.24 14.16
CA GLN A 19 -3.47 -16.66 14.35
C GLN A 19 -2.15 -17.40 14.59
N GLU A 20 -2.23 -18.60 15.18
CA GLU A 20 -1.09 -19.50 15.29
C GLU A 20 -0.46 -19.76 13.92
N PRO A 21 0.89 -19.91 13.84
CA PRO A 21 1.54 -20.26 12.59
C PRO A 21 0.98 -21.54 11.97
N ASP A 22 0.74 -21.50 10.67
CA ASP A 22 0.10 -22.58 9.90
C ASP A 22 1.06 -23.73 9.53
N ASP A 23 2.39 -23.48 9.56
CA ASP A 23 3.43 -24.46 9.29
C ASP A 23 4.71 -24.15 10.07
N LEU A 24 5.21 -25.11 10.82
CA LEU A 24 6.44 -24.98 11.61
C LEU A 24 7.60 -25.82 11.04
N SER A 25 7.45 -26.41 9.87
CA SER A 25 8.43 -27.34 9.27
C SER A 25 9.79 -26.69 9.00
N CYS A 26 9.83 -25.34 8.81
CA CYS A 26 11.05 -24.59 8.58
C CYS A 26 11.71 -24.06 9.87
N PHE A 27 11.17 -24.38 11.04
CA PHE A 27 11.72 -23.99 12.34
C PHE A 27 12.37 -25.18 13.06
N PRO A 28 13.34 -24.95 13.97
CA PRO A 28 13.88 -23.65 14.41
C PRO A 28 14.80 -22.99 13.37
N LEU A 29 14.82 -21.67 13.35
CA LEU A 29 15.74 -20.90 12.52
C LEU A 29 17.09 -20.66 13.22
N SER A 30 18.18 -20.65 12.45
CA SER A 30 19.48 -20.22 12.96
C SER A 30 19.50 -18.71 13.28
N GLY A 31 20.43 -18.26 14.13
CA GLY A 31 20.59 -16.81 14.41
C GLY A 31 20.88 -15.98 13.17
N GLN A 32 21.55 -16.56 12.16
CA GLN A 32 21.79 -15.92 10.88
C GLN A 32 20.50 -15.80 10.07
N ASP A 33 19.66 -16.82 10.06
CA ASP A 33 18.40 -16.82 9.33
C ASP A 33 17.40 -15.86 9.97
N TRP A 34 17.31 -15.78 11.30
CA TRP A 34 16.55 -14.75 12.00
C TRP A 34 16.96 -13.33 11.61
N THR A 35 18.25 -13.08 11.43
CA THR A 35 18.75 -11.78 10.97
C THR A 35 18.34 -11.49 9.54
N ARG A 36 18.31 -12.52 8.68
CA ARG A 36 17.85 -12.41 7.29
C ARG A 36 16.34 -12.16 7.24
N VAL A 37 15.54 -12.85 8.05
CA VAL A 37 14.08 -12.62 8.16
C VAL A 37 13.80 -11.16 8.55
N LEU A 38 14.53 -10.60 9.52
CA LEU A 38 14.40 -9.18 9.89
C LEU A 38 14.75 -8.25 8.72
N CYS A 39 15.80 -8.57 7.97
CA CYS A 39 16.17 -7.80 6.78
C CYS A 39 15.06 -7.83 5.73
N ILE A 40 14.49 -9.00 5.43
CA ILE A 40 13.38 -9.15 4.48
C ILE A 40 12.14 -8.37 4.97
N ALA A 41 11.78 -8.50 6.24
CA ALA A 41 10.64 -7.80 6.83
C ALA A 41 10.76 -6.27 6.67
N ARG A 42 11.93 -5.71 6.94
CA ARG A 42 12.24 -4.28 6.72
C ARG A 42 12.16 -3.89 5.24
N GLN A 43 12.71 -4.72 4.36
CA GLN A 43 12.67 -4.48 2.90
C GLN A 43 11.25 -4.48 2.35
N GLN A 44 10.36 -5.28 2.94
CA GLN A 44 8.96 -5.40 2.56
C GLN A 44 8.03 -4.48 3.36
N THR A 45 8.56 -3.71 4.33
CA THR A 45 7.81 -2.83 5.23
C THR A 45 6.66 -3.56 5.95
N VAL A 46 6.98 -4.73 6.51
CA VAL A 46 6.05 -5.59 7.27
C VAL A 46 6.65 -6.07 8.60
N THR A 47 7.62 -5.32 9.13
CA THR A 47 8.35 -5.70 10.36
C THR A 47 7.42 -5.87 11.55
N GLY A 48 6.47 -4.97 11.75
CA GLY A 48 5.50 -5.06 12.85
C GLY A 48 4.60 -6.30 12.71
N LEU A 49 4.15 -6.63 11.49
CA LEU A 49 3.33 -7.83 11.25
C LEU A 49 4.12 -9.12 11.50
N VAL A 50 5.37 -9.20 11.01
CA VAL A 50 6.22 -10.36 11.25
C VAL A 50 6.53 -10.52 12.73
N TYR A 51 6.77 -9.41 13.46
CA TYR A 51 6.94 -9.43 14.91
C TYR A 51 5.70 -10.01 15.63
N ARG A 52 4.48 -9.64 15.21
CA ARG A 52 3.24 -10.26 15.75
C ARG A 52 3.20 -11.77 15.52
N GLY A 53 3.68 -12.24 14.37
CA GLY A 53 3.84 -13.67 14.10
C GLY A 53 4.88 -14.35 15.00
N ILE A 54 6.01 -13.68 15.28
CA ILE A 54 7.02 -14.18 16.21
C ILE A 54 6.44 -14.35 17.61
N CYS A 55 5.62 -13.39 18.08
CA CYS A 55 4.97 -13.47 19.39
C CYS A 55 3.99 -14.66 19.55
N ARG A 56 3.69 -15.38 18.46
CA ARG A 56 2.79 -16.56 18.44
C ARG A 56 3.55 -17.87 18.24
N LEU A 57 4.86 -17.80 18.11
CA LEU A 57 5.66 -19.04 18.09
C LEU A 57 5.70 -19.69 19.45
N PRO A 58 5.77 -21.03 19.51
CA PRO A 58 6.16 -21.76 20.72
C PRO A 58 7.50 -21.26 21.26
N GLU A 59 7.66 -21.25 22.58
CA GLU A 59 8.84 -20.69 23.26
C GLU A 59 10.17 -21.30 22.77
N GLU A 60 10.17 -22.61 22.50
CA GLU A 60 11.33 -23.36 22.00
C GLU A 60 11.76 -22.99 20.57
N LEU A 61 10.92 -22.28 19.82
CA LEU A 61 11.19 -21.84 18.45
C LEU A 61 11.52 -20.35 18.35
N LEU A 62 11.45 -19.62 19.46
CA LEU A 62 11.78 -18.20 19.49
C LEU A 62 13.26 -17.94 19.18
N PRO A 63 13.60 -16.79 18.60
CA PRO A 63 14.99 -16.37 18.48
C PRO A 63 15.62 -16.15 19.87
N SER A 64 16.95 -16.19 19.96
CA SER A 64 17.64 -15.81 21.19
C SER A 64 17.26 -14.39 21.64
N ASP A 65 17.35 -14.12 22.96
CA ASP A 65 16.97 -12.83 23.56
C ASP A 65 17.60 -11.63 22.85
N ILE A 66 18.87 -11.73 22.45
CA ILE A 66 19.59 -10.67 21.73
C ILE A 66 18.92 -10.36 20.38
N ILE A 67 18.43 -11.38 19.69
CA ILE A 67 17.76 -11.22 18.38
C ILE A 67 16.32 -10.77 18.60
N LEU A 68 15.61 -11.35 19.57
CA LEU A 68 14.25 -10.97 19.93
C LEU A 68 14.19 -9.48 20.31
N MET A 69 15.15 -8.99 21.09
CA MET A 69 15.23 -7.58 21.46
C MET A 69 15.31 -6.65 20.24
N LYS A 70 15.97 -7.07 19.14
CA LYS A 70 15.99 -6.26 17.91
C LYS A 70 14.61 -6.14 17.25
N TRP A 71 13.78 -7.18 17.37
CA TRP A 71 12.41 -7.16 16.88
C TRP A 71 11.51 -6.27 17.74
N VAL A 72 11.65 -6.39 19.07
CA VAL A 72 10.92 -5.54 20.04
C VAL A 72 11.21 -4.07 19.76
N VAL A 73 12.49 -3.69 19.73
CA VAL A 73 12.89 -2.29 19.46
C VAL A 73 12.38 -1.81 18.10
N ALA A 74 12.39 -2.67 17.09
CA ALA A 74 11.87 -2.29 15.77
C ALA A 74 10.34 -2.08 15.79
N ALA A 75 9.60 -2.93 16.51
CA ALA A 75 8.15 -2.80 16.67
C ALA A 75 7.80 -1.53 17.46
N GLU A 76 8.45 -1.27 18.59
CA GLU A 76 8.25 -0.04 19.36
C GLU A 76 8.52 1.23 18.54
N GLN A 77 9.54 1.25 17.70
CA GLN A 77 9.83 2.36 16.80
C GLN A 77 8.72 2.59 15.77
N ILE A 78 8.09 1.52 15.29
CA ILE A 78 6.96 1.58 14.35
C ILE A 78 5.73 2.14 15.07
N GLU A 79 5.39 1.62 16.25
CA GLU A 79 4.26 2.10 17.07
C GLU A 79 4.40 3.58 17.42
N GLU A 80 5.56 3.98 17.94
CA GLU A 80 5.84 5.37 18.28
C GLU A 80 5.79 6.29 17.04
N GLY A 81 6.31 5.81 15.91
CA GLY A 81 6.25 6.53 14.63
C GLY A 81 4.80 6.74 14.17
N ASN A 82 3.97 5.70 14.21
CA ASN A 82 2.55 5.76 13.87
C ASN A 82 1.76 6.67 14.83
N SER A 83 1.98 6.54 16.14
CA SER A 83 1.33 7.40 17.15
C SER A 83 1.65 8.88 16.89
N ARG A 84 2.91 9.21 16.65
CA ARG A 84 3.32 10.59 16.30
C ARG A 84 2.70 11.06 14.99
N MET A 85 2.59 10.18 13.97
CA MET A 85 1.95 10.50 12.70
C MET A 85 0.46 10.75 12.89
N ASN A 86 -0.25 9.91 13.66
CA ASN A 86 -1.66 10.07 13.97
C ASN A 86 -1.94 11.39 14.69
N GLY A 87 -1.11 11.78 15.66
CA GLY A 87 -1.20 13.09 16.30
C GLY A 87 -0.91 14.27 15.34
N GLY A 88 -0.03 14.07 14.35
CA GLY A 88 0.21 15.03 13.26
C GLY A 88 -0.99 15.15 12.32
N LEU A 89 -1.56 14.02 11.93
CA LEU A 89 -2.77 13.91 11.11
C LEU A 89 -3.97 14.57 11.79
N LYS A 90 -4.20 14.30 13.08
CA LYS A 90 -5.29 14.91 13.87
C LYS A 90 -5.22 16.44 13.81
N ARG A 91 -4.06 17.00 14.10
CA ARG A 91 -3.88 18.47 14.07
C ARG A 91 -4.15 19.05 12.68
N LEU A 92 -3.69 18.41 11.62
CA LEU A 92 -3.89 18.85 10.25
C LEU A 92 -5.35 18.69 9.81
N TYR A 93 -5.98 17.56 10.14
CA TYR A 93 -7.38 17.29 9.81
C TYR A 93 -8.31 18.29 10.49
N HIS A 94 -8.14 18.54 11.79
CA HIS A 94 -8.94 19.53 12.53
C HIS A 94 -8.72 20.96 12.00
N LEU A 95 -7.48 21.30 11.60
CA LEU A 95 -7.21 22.58 10.97
C LEU A 95 -8.04 22.77 9.69
N PHE A 96 -8.09 21.78 8.82
CA PHE A 96 -8.90 21.82 7.62
C PHE A 96 -10.40 21.87 7.92
N VAL A 97 -10.89 21.01 8.80
CA VAL A 97 -12.32 20.96 9.17
C VAL A 97 -12.80 22.29 9.78
N LYS A 98 -11.99 22.95 10.59
CA LYS A 98 -12.29 24.27 11.18
C LYS A 98 -12.53 25.34 10.11
N GLU A 99 -11.86 25.25 8.97
CA GLU A 99 -12.02 26.14 7.81
C GLU A 99 -13.09 25.65 6.81
N GLY A 100 -13.86 24.62 7.17
CA GLY A 100 -14.89 24.04 6.31
C GLY A 100 -14.33 23.15 5.19
N ILE A 101 -13.03 22.82 5.23
CA ILE A 101 -12.36 21.98 4.26
C ILE A 101 -12.39 20.55 4.77
N ILE A 102 -13.02 19.63 4.02
CA ILE A 102 -13.16 18.22 4.43
C ILE A 102 -12.32 17.31 3.52
N PRO A 103 -11.10 16.94 3.92
CA PRO A 103 -10.28 16.01 3.17
C PRO A 103 -10.81 14.57 3.33
N VAL A 104 -10.57 13.76 2.32
CA VAL A 104 -10.74 12.30 2.36
C VAL A 104 -9.36 11.68 2.55
N LEU A 105 -9.12 10.98 3.65
CA LEU A 105 -7.88 10.26 3.91
C LEU A 105 -7.87 8.99 3.07
N GLN A 106 -6.84 8.86 2.24
CA GLN A 106 -6.63 7.68 1.41
C GLN A 106 -5.59 6.76 2.05
N LYS A 107 -5.67 5.46 1.73
CA LYS A 107 -4.59 4.50 2.06
C LYS A 107 -4.04 4.63 3.50
N GLY A 108 -2.74 4.41 3.65
CA GLY A 108 -1.95 4.72 4.86
C GLY A 108 -2.64 4.44 6.17
N GLN A 109 -2.80 5.50 6.95
CA GLN A 109 -3.38 5.44 8.29
C GLN A 109 -4.88 5.05 8.31
N GLY A 110 -5.62 5.36 7.22
CA GLY A 110 -7.00 4.93 7.08
C GLY A 110 -7.13 3.41 6.91
N ILE A 111 -6.23 2.79 6.16
CA ILE A 111 -6.19 1.33 5.99
C ILE A 111 -5.62 0.63 7.22
N ALA A 112 -4.71 1.27 7.95
CA ALA A 112 -4.17 0.73 9.20
C ALA A 112 -5.28 0.35 10.19
N GLN A 113 -6.41 1.08 10.19
CA GLN A 113 -7.57 0.78 11.06
C GLN A 113 -8.27 -0.55 10.75
N LEU A 114 -7.85 -1.26 9.69
CA LEU A 114 -8.35 -2.60 9.36
C LEU A 114 -7.53 -3.72 9.99
N TYR A 115 -6.42 -3.39 10.64
CA TYR A 115 -5.57 -4.34 11.36
C TYR A 115 -5.99 -4.42 12.83
N GLU A 116 -5.72 -5.55 13.46
CA GLU A 116 -5.98 -5.74 14.91
C GLU A 116 -5.09 -4.79 15.75
N GLU A 117 -3.85 -4.56 15.28
CA GLU A 117 -2.90 -3.64 15.88
C GLU A 117 -2.53 -2.54 14.86
N PRO A 118 -3.35 -1.51 14.70
CA PRO A 118 -3.17 -0.48 13.69
C PRO A 118 -1.79 0.21 13.71
N LEU A 119 -1.22 0.38 14.91
CA LEU A 119 0.06 1.03 15.11
C LEU A 119 1.26 0.19 14.67
N LEU A 120 1.09 -1.13 14.48
CA LEU A 120 2.15 -2.02 13.97
C LEU A 120 2.16 -2.14 12.44
N ARG A 121 1.18 -1.61 11.73
CA ARG A 121 1.22 -1.49 10.27
C ARG A 121 2.18 -0.35 9.92
N GLU A 122 3.33 -0.65 9.30
CA GLU A 122 4.37 0.34 9.00
C GLU A 122 3.84 1.54 8.21
N PHE A 123 4.17 2.72 8.67
CA PHE A 123 3.72 4.00 8.12
C PHE A 123 4.47 4.39 6.82
N GLY A 124 3.98 5.42 6.16
CA GLY A 124 4.57 6.05 4.99
C GLY A 124 4.30 7.56 5.03
N ASP A 125 3.48 8.01 4.15
CA ASP A 125 3.00 9.37 3.98
C ASP A 125 1.53 9.52 4.40
N ILE A 126 1.05 10.77 4.45
CA ILE A 126 -0.36 11.09 4.67
C ILE A 126 -0.95 11.50 3.32
N ASP A 127 -1.85 10.68 2.82
CA ASP A 127 -2.50 10.89 1.52
C ASP A 127 -3.89 11.49 1.68
N PHE A 128 -4.12 12.68 1.16
CA PHE A 128 -5.44 13.30 1.11
C PHE A 128 -5.97 13.42 -0.30
N TYR A 129 -7.28 13.30 -0.44
CA TYR A 129 -8.03 13.63 -1.63
C TYR A 129 -9.12 14.65 -1.30
N PHE A 130 -9.35 15.58 -2.20
CA PHE A 130 -10.43 16.56 -2.12
C PHE A 130 -11.36 16.36 -3.32
N SER A 131 -12.62 16.04 -3.07
CA SER A 131 -13.61 15.82 -4.14
C SER A 131 -13.85 17.07 -4.99
N ASP A 132 -13.68 18.26 -4.37
CA ASP A 132 -13.77 19.56 -5.02
C ASP A 132 -12.38 20.19 -5.18
N ARG A 133 -12.08 20.66 -6.38
CA ARG A 133 -10.83 21.36 -6.68
C ARG A 133 -10.70 22.67 -5.93
N GLU A 134 -11.81 23.34 -5.62
CA GLU A 134 -11.79 24.57 -4.84
C GLU A 134 -11.39 24.30 -3.39
N MET A 135 -11.91 23.25 -2.77
CA MET A 135 -11.45 22.80 -1.43
C MET A 135 -9.94 22.49 -1.43
N SER A 136 -9.44 21.84 -2.50
CA SER A 136 -8.00 21.57 -2.61
C SER A 136 -7.17 22.85 -2.66
N ARG A 137 -7.63 23.88 -3.37
CA ARG A 137 -6.97 25.20 -3.40
C ARG A 137 -7.02 25.90 -2.06
N GLN A 138 -8.20 25.93 -1.42
CA GLN A 138 -8.38 26.53 -0.09
C GLN A 138 -7.46 25.87 0.95
N ALA A 139 -7.28 24.53 0.88
CA ALA A 139 -6.33 23.82 1.73
C ALA A 139 -4.87 24.28 1.48
N VAL A 140 -4.48 24.43 0.21
CA VAL A 140 -3.13 24.92 -0.16
C VAL A 140 -2.93 26.38 0.30
N ASP A 141 -3.92 27.24 0.10
CA ASP A 141 -3.87 28.66 0.51
C ASP A 141 -3.79 28.81 2.03
N LEU A 142 -4.52 27.97 2.76
CA LEU A 142 -4.46 27.90 4.22
C LEU A 142 -3.05 27.52 4.69
N LEU A 143 -2.46 26.48 4.11
CA LEU A 143 -1.11 26.03 4.43
C LEU A 143 -0.08 27.10 4.12
N ALA A 144 -0.21 27.79 2.98
CA ALA A 144 0.68 28.89 2.60
C ALA A 144 0.62 30.06 3.59
N ARG A 145 -0.60 30.43 4.06
CA ARG A 145 -0.77 31.44 5.13
C ARG A 145 -0.10 31.06 6.44
N LEU A 146 0.04 29.76 6.71
CA LEU A 146 0.75 29.25 7.88
C LEU A 146 2.27 29.08 7.65
N GLY A 147 2.79 29.53 6.51
CA GLY A 147 4.20 29.44 6.17
C GLY A 147 4.66 28.03 5.73
N VAL A 148 3.73 27.12 5.43
CA VAL A 148 4.06 25.80 4.92
C VAL A 148 4.38 25.89 3.43
N LYS A 149 5.57 25.43 3.03
CA LYS A 149 5.96 25.37 1.62
C LYS A 149 5.25 24.22 0.93
N VAL A 150 4.32 24.54 0.05
CA VAL A 150 3.58 23.57 -0.77
C VAL A 150 4.17 23.52 -2.18
N ASN A 151 4.49 22.32 -2.68
CA ASN A 151 4.99 22.12 -4.03
C ASN A 151 3.86 21.56 -4.90
N ARG A 152 3.68 22.12 -6.09
CA ARG A 152 2.76 21.60 -7.09
C ARG A 152 3.48 20.59 -7.98
N MET A 153 2.85 19.44 -8.16
CA MET A 153 3.36 18.35 -9.00
C MET A 153 2.80 18.42 -10.44
N PRO A 154 3.49 17.81 -11.44
CA PRO A 154 3.06 17.85 -12.84
C PRO A 154 1.67 17.25 -13.11
N ASP A 155 1.23 16.28 -12.30
CA ASP A 155 -0.08 15.62 -12.37
C ASP A 155 -1.21 16.45 -11.73
N GLY A 156 -0.87 17.62 -11.20
CA GLY A 156 -1.81 18.53 -10.52
C GLY A 156 -2.03 18.22 -9.05
N SER A 157 -1.32 17.25 -8.49
CA SER A 157 -1.25 16.99 -7.05
C SER A 157 -0.37 18.03 -6.34
N PHE A 158 -0.41 18.04 -5.01
CA PHE A 158 0.47 18.88 -4.19
C PHE A 158 1.14 18.04 -3.13
N ASN A 159 2.38 18.36 -2.79
CA ASN A 159 3.07 17.78 -1.65
C ASN A 159 3.71 18.85 -0.75
N TYR A 160 3.82 18.52 0.53
CA TYR A 160 4.45 19.37 1.55
C TYR A 160 4.85 18.55 2.77
N ARG A 161 5.60 19.17 3.68
CA ARG A 161 5.91 18.58 4.99
C ARG A 161 5.07 19.20 6.09
N TRP A 162 4.43 18.34 6.89
CA TRP A 162 3.68 18.74 8.07
C TRP A 162 4.24 18.02 9.31
N LYS A 163 4.80 18.79 10.26
CA LYS A 163 5.39 18.25 11.49
C LYS A 163 6.39 17.09 11.27
N GLY A 164 7.13 17.14 10.17
CA GLY A 164 8.12 16.13 9.80
C GLY A 164 7.62 15.04 8.83
N TRP A 165 6.31 14.93 8.62
CA TRP A 165 5.70 13.94 7.71
C TRP A 165 5.48 14.50 6.32
N GLU A 166 5.70 13.66 5.32
CA GLU A 166 5.29 13.97 3.94
C GLU A 166 3.76 13.87 3.86
N VAL A 167 3.15 14.86 3.22
CA VAL A 167 1.71 14.89 2.96
C VAL A 167 1.49 15.13 1.48
N GLU A 168 0.60 14.33 0.88
CA GLU A 168 0.22 14.47 -0.52
C GLU A 168 -1.26 14.80 -0.65
N HIS A 169 -1.57 15.80 -1.48
CA HIS A 169 -2.93 16.09 -1.91
C HIS A 169 -3.11 15.54 -3.32
N HIS A 170 -3.76 14.41 -3.44
CA HIS A 170 -4.00 13.77 -4.72
C HIS A 170 -5.03 14.52 -5.55
N SER A 171 -4.76 14.66 -6.84
CA SER A 171 -5.68 15.29 -7.81
C SER A 171 -6.85 14.37 -8.20
N ARG A 172 -6.75 13.07 -7.88
CA ARG A 172 -7.72 12.02 -8.18
C ARG A 172 -7.79 11.02 -7.05
N LEU A 173 -8.99 10.49 -6.78
CA LEU A 173 -9.15 9.41 -5.80
C LEU A 173 -8.60 8.10 -6.35
N ILE A 174 -9.06 7.70 -7.53
CA ILE A 174 -8.58 6.50 -8.22
C ILE A 174 -7.78 6.96 -9.44
N ASP A 175 -6.50 6.61 -9.46
CA ASP A 175 -5.60 7.00 -10.55
C ASP A 175 -5.25 5.79 -11.43
N CYS A 176 -5.47 5.93 -12.74
CA CYS A 176 -5.10 4.96 -13.77
C CYS A 176 -4.33 5.63 -14.91
N TYR A 177 -3.56 4.85 -15.64
CA TYR A 177 -2.78 5.37 -16.76
C TYR A 177 -3.65 5.73 -17.97
N ASN A 178 -4.77 5.02 -18.18
CA ASN A 178 -5.66 5.25 -19.28
C ASN A 178 -6.51 6.52 -19.08
N PRO A 179 -6.25 7.61 -19.82
CA PRO A 179 -6.95 8.88 -19.64
C PRO A 179 -8.46 8.79 -19.95
N PHE A 180 -8.88 7.86 -20.81
CA PHE A 180 -10.29 7.69 -21.18
C PHE A 180 -11.14 7.08 -20.07
N LEU A 181 -10.52 6.46 -19.06
CA LEU A 181 -11.22 5.88 -17.92
C LEU A 181 -11.46 6.91 -16.80
N GLN A 182 -10.73 8.01 -16.77
CA GLN A 182 -10.83 8.99 -15.69
C GLN A 182 -12.25 9.55 -15.51
N GLY A 183 -12.94 9.85 -16.61
CA GLY A 183 -14.33 10.31 -16.54
C GLY A 183 -15.31 9.26 -15.99
N TYR A 184 -15.07 7.99 -16.29
CA TYR A 184 -15.85 6.88 -15.72
C TYR A 184 -15.57 6.70 -14.22
N LEU A 185 -14.31 6.68 -13.82
CA LEU A 185 -13.91 6.54 -12.42
C LEU A 185 -14.44 7.71 -11.56
N LYS A 186 -14.35 8.93 -12.07
CA LYS A 186 -14.90 10.11 -11.39
C LYS A 186 -16.42 10.06 -11.20
N LYS A 187 -17.17 9.46 -12.15
CA LYS A 187 -18.62 9.23 -11.97
C LYS A 187 -18.89 8.21 -10.85
N LEU A 188 -18.06 7.18 -10.73
CA LEU A 188 -18.16 6.22 -9.62
C LEU A 188 -17.91 6.89 -8.27
N GLU A 189 -16.92 7.76 -8.17
CA GLU A 189 -16.65 8.54 -6.96
C GLU A 189 -17.86 9.37 -6.52
N ALA A 190 -18.59 9.96 -7.49
CA ALA A 190 -19.73 10.82 -7.21
C ALA A 190 -20.99 10.06 -6.73
N VAL A 191 -21.11 8.77 -7.06
CA VAL A 191 -22.27 7.93 -6.67
C VAL A 191 -21.97 6.98 -5.52
N THR A 192 -20.72 6.92 -5.08
CA THR A 192 -20.26 6.03 -4.01
C THR A 192 -19.79 6.89 -2.85
N ASP A 193 -20.50 6.82 -1.72
CA ASP A 193 -20.19 7.64 -0.55
C ASP A 193 -18.82 7.32 0.07
N SER A 194 -18.36 8.26 0.86
CA SER A 194 -17.28 8.06 1.82
C SER A 194 -17.86 7.79 3.21
N ILE A 195 -17.11 7.11 4.04
CA ILE A 195 -17.49 6.80 5.43
C ILE A 195 -16.58 7.56 6.40
N ARG A 196 -17.01 7.68 7.66
CA ARG A 196 -16.16 8.15 8.75
C ARG A 196 -15.72 6.97 9.58
N ILE A 197 -14.45 6.98 9.97
CA ILE A 197 -13.86 5.97 10.84
C ILE A 197 -13.12 6.65 12.00
N PRO A 198 -13.14 6.06 13.21
CA PRO A 198 -12.28 6.50 14.29
C PRO A 198 -10.82 6.17 13.95
N MET A 199 -9.91 6.90 14.58
CA MET A 199 -8.47 6.65 14.46
C MET A 199 -7.95 6.11 15.78
N ASP A 200 -7.33 4.94 15.73
CA ASP A 200 -6.71 4.32 16.89
C ASP A 200 -5.65 5.23 17.54
N GLY A 201 -5.64 5.29 18.87
CA GLY A 201 -4.77 6.18 19.64
C GLY A 201 -5.19 7.65 19.65
N GLU A 202 -6.32 8.04 19.00
CA GLU A 202 -6.79 9.42 18.92
C GLU A 202 -8.32 9.47 19.14
N GLU A 203 -8.77 9.40 20.39
CA GLU A 203 -10.17 9.22 20.80
C GLU A 203 -11.17 10.21 20.18
N ASP A 204 -10.75 11.45 19.91
CA ASP A 204 -11.61 12.50 19.36
C ASP A 204 -11.46 12.67 17.83
N LEU A 205 -10.77 11.78 17.14
CA LEU A 205 -10.54 11.90 15.71
C LEU A 205 -11.36 10.88 14.90
N GLU A 206 -12.37 11.40 14.21
CA GLU A 206 -13.01 10.71 13.10
C GLU A 206 -12.56 11.30 11.76
N VAL A 207 -12.04 10.46 10.89
CA VAL A 207 -11.61 10.88 9.56
C VAL A 207 -12.54 10.35 8.48
N LYS A 208 -12.71 11.12 7.41
CA LYS A 208 -13.44 10.71 6.23
C LYS A 208 -12.52 9.87 5.36
N VAL A 209 -12.94 8.65 4.99
CA VAL A 209 -12.23 7.73 4.08
C VAL A 209 -13.15 7.31 2.94
N PRO A 210 -12.62 6.82 1.81
CA PRO A 210 -13.46 6.25 0.74
C PRO A 210 -14.29 5.08 1.28
N SER A 211 -15.47 4.85 0.72
CA SER A 211 -16.27 3.65 1.03
C SER A 211 -15.51 2.35 0.74
N PRO A 212 -15.90 1.20 1.29
CA PRO A 212 -15.23 -0.07 1.05
C PRO A 212 -14.96 -0.37 -0.43
N CYS A 213 -15.96 -0.15 -1.30
CA CYS A 213 -15.78 -0.36 -2.75
C CYS A 213 -14.76 0.57 -3.37
N LEU A 214 -14.81 1.87 -3.05
CA LEU A 214 -13.84 2.84 -3.57
C LEU A 214 -12.43 2.58 -3.05
N ASN A 215 -12.28 2.19 -1.78
CA ASN A 215 -10.99 1.83 -1.21
C ASN A 215 -10.39 0.61 -1.89
N LEU A 216 -11.19 -0.45 -2.14
CA LEU A 216 -10.70 -1.63 -2.85
C LEU A 216 -10.26 -1.29 -4.28
N MET A 217 -11.02 -0.46 -5.00
CA MET A 217 -10.62 0.01 -6.33
C MET A 217 -9.34 0.85 -6.29
N LEU A 218 -9.23 1.73 -5.28
CA LEU A 218 -8.04 2.55 -5.06
C LEU A 218 -6.81 1.70 -4.79
N LEU A 219 -6.91 0.75 -3.85
CA LEU A 219 -5.82 -0.17 -3.51
C LEU A 219 -5.40 -1.02 -4.72
N ASP A 220 -6.37 -1.61 -5.43
CA ASP A 220 -6.12 -2.44 -6.60
C ASP A 220 -5.34 -1.67 -7.69
N MET A 221 -5.84 -0.49 -8.08
CA MET A 221 -5.15 0.35 -9.07
C MET A 221 -3.79 0.84 -8.59
N HIS A 222 -3.66 1.20 -7.32
CA HIS A 222 -2.41 1.63 -6.73
C HIS A 222 -1.36 0.51 -6.74
N ILE A 223 -1.74 -0.71 -6.29
CA ILE A 223 -0.88 -1.90 -6.31
C ILE A 223 -0.44 -2.21 -7.75
N MET A 224 -1.38 -2.21 -8.70
CA MET A 224 -1.08 -2.44 -10.11
C MET A 224 -0.07 -1.42 -10.67
N LYS A 225 -0.28 -0.13 -10.42
CA LYS A 225 0.64 0.92 -10.89
C LYS A 225 2.05 0.72 -10.36
N HIS A 226 2.19 0.40 -9.08
CA HIS A 226 3.49 0.14 -8.48
C HIS A 226 4.12 -1.14 -9.02
N ALA A 227 3.36 -2.22 -9.17
CA ALA A 227 3.85 -3.48 -9.73
C ALA A 227 4.37 -3.32 -11.18
N PHE A 228 3.77 -2.43 -11.97
CA PHE A 228 4.21 -2.13 -13.34
C PHE A 228 5.33 -1.09 -13.40
N GLY A 229 5.44 -0.22 -12.41
CA GLY A 229 6.40 0.87 -12.35
C GLY A 229 7.68 0.54 -11.56
N TRP A 230 7.74 1.02 -10.35
CA TRP A 230 8.94 0.99 -9.49
C TRP A 230 9.09 -0.30 -8.69
N GLY A 231 8.05 -1.11 -8.58
CA GLY A 231 7.96 -2.27 -7.72
C GLY A 231 6.97 -2.07 -6.57
N ILE A 232 6.52 -3.17 -5.99
CA ILE A 232 5.55 -3.23 -4.90
C ILE A 232 6.13 -4.05 -3.75
N GLY A 233 5.80 -3.70 -2.51
CA GLY A 233 6.14 -4.48 -1.31
C GLY A 233 4.94 -5.27 -0.78
N LEU A 234 5.21 -6.17 0.16
CA LEU A 234 4.16 -6.99 0.78
C LEU A 234 3.17 -6.16 1.60
N ARG A 235 3.58 -5.02 2.16
CA ARG A 235 2.68 -4.15 2.94
C ARG A 235 1.40 -3.82 2.17
N GLN A 236 1.51 -3.38 0.92
CA GLN A 236 0.35 -3.01 0.12
C GLN A 236 -0.55 -4.21 -0.22
N LEU A 237 0.03 -5.39 -0.35
CA LEU A 237 -0.74 -6.62 -0.54
C LEU A 237 -1.43 -7.08 0.75
N CYS A 238 -0.78 -6.90 1.90
CA CYS A 238 -1.41 -7.10 3.21
C CYS A 238 -2.57 -6.11 3.42
N ASP A 239 -2.41 -4.84 3.05
CA ASP A 239 -3.47 -3.84 3.08
C ASP A 239 -4.70 -4.30 2.27
N MET A 240 -4.48 -4.81 1.06
CA MET A 240 -5.56 -5.34 0.21
C MET A 240 -6.22 -6.59 0.82
N ALA A 241 -5.43 -7.50 1.40
CA ALA A 241 -5.94 -8.70 2.07
C ALA A 241 -6.80 -8.34 3.28
N ARG A 242 -6.35 -7.42 4.15
CA ARG A 242 -7.13 -6.94 5.30
C ARG A 242 -8.40 -6.22 4.84
N ALA A 243 -8.33 -5.40 3.81
CA ALA A 243 -9.49 -4.72 3.25
C ALA A 243 -10.55 -5.70 2.74
N CYS A 244 -10.15 -6.73 1.99
CA CYS A 244 -11.05 -7.80 1.55
C CYS A 244 -11.70 -8.54 2.73
N TYR A 245 -10.92 -8.84 3.77
CA TYR A 245 -11.39 -9.56 4.94
C TYR A 245 -12.40 -8.74 5.76
N VAL A 246 -12.03 -7.52 6.18
CA VAL A 246 -12.82 -6.69 7.08
C VAL A 246 -14.10 -6.17 6.40
N TRP A 247 -14.05 -5.94 5.10
CA TRP A 247 -15.20 -5.42 4.35
C TRP A 247 -16.03 -6.51 3.66
N GLN A 248 -15.80 -7.79 4.00
CA GLN A 248 -16.69 -8.85 3.54
C GLN A 248 -18.16 -8.53 3.86
N GLY A 249 -19.05 -8.71 2.89
CA GLY A 249 -20.48 -8.38 3.03
C GLY A 249 -20.82 -6.90 2.95
N LYS A 250 -19.80 -5.99 2.95
CA LYS A 250 -19.97 -4.54 2.78
C LYS A 250 -19.58 -4.07 1.37
N MET A 251 -19.20 -5.00 0.50
CA MET A 251 -18.73 -4.73 -0.86
C MET A 251 -19.85 -4.98 -1.88
N ASP A 252 -20.04 -4.07 -2.81
CA ASP A 252 -20.79 -4.38 -4.04
C ASP A 252 -19.89 -5.18 -5.01
N THR A 253 -19.96 -6.49 -4.91
CA THR A 253 -19.16 -7.42 -5.71
C THR A 253 -19.47 -7.33 -7.21
N LYS A 254 -20.72 -6.98 -7.57
CA LYS A 254 -21.13 -6.78 -8.98
C LYS A 254 -20.46 -5.55 -9.56
N LEU A 255 -20.48 -4.45 -8.82
CA LEU A 255 -19.82 -3.20 -9.19
C LEU A 255 -18.31 -3.41 -9.36
N LEU A 256 -17.65 -4.05 -8.40
CA LEU A 256 -16.20 -4.32 -8.45
C LEU A 256 -15.83 -5.17 -9.67
N LYS A 257 -16.60 -6.21 -9.97
CA LYS A 257 -16.40 -7.05 -11.16
C LYS A 257 -16.64 -6.28 -12.46
N GLU A 258 -17.66 -5.42 -12.50
CA GLU A 258 -17.94 -4.57 -13.66
C GLU A 258 -16.81 -3.56 -13.91
N VAL A 259 -16.31 -2.90 -12.86
CA VAL A 259 -15.18 -1.96 -12.96
C VAL A 259 -13.94 -2.67 -13.48
N SER A 260 -13.59 -3.83 -12.91
CA SER A 260 -12.46 -4.65 -13.38
C SER A 260 -12.56 -4.94 -14.89
N ARG A 261 -13.75 -5.31 -15.36
CA ARG A 261 -13.99 -5.58 -16.79
C ARG A 261 -13.87 -4.32 -17.64
N LYS A 262 -14.48 -3.21 -17.24
CA LYS A 262 -14.46 -1.94 -17.98
C LYS A 262 -13.07 -1.33 -18.07
N THR A 263 -12.32 -1.38 -16.98
CA THR A 263 -10.94 -0.91 -16.94
C THR A 263 -9.96 -1.86 -17.63
N GLY A 264 -10.35 -3.12 -17.87
CA GLY A 264 -9.53 -4.11 -18.55
C GLY A 264 -8.45 -4.75 -17.66
N ILE A 265 -8.63 -4.72 -16.33
CA ILE A 265 -7.68 -5.27 -15.35
C ILE A 265 -8.08 -6.66 -14.83
N THR A 266 -9.03 -7.33 -15.44
CA THR A 266 -9.52 -8.65 -14.97
C THR A 266 -8.41 -9.69 -14.83
N ARG A 267 -7.42 -9.70 -15.74
CA ARG A 267 -6.27 -10.63 -15.65
C ARG A 267 -5.34 -10.25 -14.49
N TRP A 268 -5.17 -8.95 -14.27
CA TRP A 268 -4.43 -8.44 -13.12
C TRP A 268 -5.11 -8.89 -11.82
N ASN A 269 -6.42 -8.74 -11.70
CA ASN A 269 -7.17 -9.17 -10.51
C ASN A 269 -7.11 -10.68 -10.31
N SER A 270 -7.07 -11.49 -11.39
CA SER A 270 -6.80 -12.92 -11.25
C SER A 270 -5.44 -13.18 -10.61
N LEU A 271 -4.40 -12.46 -11.00
CA LEU A 271 -3.05 -12.56 -10.43
C LEU A 271 -3.02 -12.08 -8.97
N LEU A 272 -3.56 -10.88 -8.71
CA LEU A 272 -3.60 -10.29 -7.37
C LEU A 272 -4.35 -11.19 -6.40
N PHE A 273 -5.56 -11.63 -6.73
CA PHE A 273 -6.38 -12.45 -5.83
C PHE A 273 -5.81 -13.86 -5.63
N SER A 274 -5.17 -14.44 -6.66
CA SER A 274 -4.41 -15.69 -6.48
C SER A 274 -3.27 -15.49 -5.49
N PHE A 275 -2.53 -14.37 -5.59
CA PHE A 275 -1.46 -14.04 -4.66
C PHE A 275 -1.96 -13.89 -3.22
N LEU A 276 -3.05 -13.15 -3.00
CA LEU A 276 -3.62 -12.96 -1.66
C LEU A 276 -4.00 -14.28 -1.02
N LYS A 277 -4.56 -15.21 -1.82
CA LYS A 277 -4.94 -16.54 -1.35
C LYS A 277 -3.70 -17.41 -1.10
N ASP A 278 -2.81 -17.53 -2.07
CA ASP A 278 -1.76 -18.54 -2.08
C ASP A 278 -0.60 -18.19 -1.14
N TYR A 279 -0.28 -16.89 -0.95
CA TYR A 279 0.85 -16.45 -0.14
C TYR A 279 0.48 -15.72 1.15
N LEU A 280 -0.67 -15.02 1.18
CA LEU A 280 -1.12 -14.34 2.38
C LEU A 280 -2.24 -15.09 3.12
N GLY A 281 -2.67 -16.26 2.63
CA GLY A 281 -3.64 -17.11 3.32
C GLY A 281 -5.06 -16.52 3.38
N LEU A 282 -5.43 -15.56 2.51
CA LEU A 282 -6.79 -15.04 2.49
C LEU A 282 -7.76 -16.10 1.96
N PRO A 283 -8.78 -16.55 2.75
CA PRO A 283 -9.75 -17.51 2.25
C PRO A 283 -10.52 -16.98 1.04
N ALA A 284 -10.78 -17.84 0.05
CA ALA A 284 -11.42 -17.45 -1.21
C ALA A 284 -12.80 -16.78 -1.03
N THR A 285 -13.49 -17.08 0.07
CA THR A 285 -14.80 -16.51 0.43
C THR A 285 -14.73 -15.00 0.73
N TYR A 286 -13.55 -14.47 1.06
CA TYR A 286 -13.34 -13.04 1.33
C TYR A 286 -12.92 -12.25 0.09
N LEU A 287 -12.64 -12.94 -1.03
CA LEU A 287 -12.33 -12.24 -2.28
C LEU A 287 -13.51 -11.40 -2.76
N PRO A 288 -13.27 -10.23 -3.36
CA PRO A 288 -14.33 -9.34 -3.84
C PRO A 288 -15.28 -10.01 -4.84
N TYR A 289 -14.76 -10.93 -5.64
CA TYR A 289 -15.51 -11.77 -6.57
C TYR A 289 -14.63 -12.92 -7.05
N GLU A 290 -15.27 -13.96 -7.57
CA GLU A 290 -14.58 -15.11 -8.11
C GLU A 290 -13.77 -14.76 -9.36
N VAL A 291 -12.53 -15.21 -9.41
CA VAL A 291 -11.61 -15.06 -10.55
C VAL A 291 -11.06 -16.43 -10.97
N LYS A 292 -10.61 -16.54 -12.21
CA LYS A 292 -9.86 -17.70 -12.65
C LYS A 292 -8.51 -17.74 -11.95
N PRO A 293 -8.16 -18.79 -11.20
CA PRO A 293 -6.86 -18.91 -10.55
C PRO A 293 -5.72 -18.89 -11.58
N VAL A 294 -4.63 -18.23 -11.23
CA VAL A 294 -3.40 -18.19 -12.03
C VAL A 294 -2.18 -18.35 -11.13
N ASP A 295 -1.09 -18.88 -11.68
CA ASP A 295 0.18 -18.95 -10.96
C ASP A 295 0.68 -17.52 -10.66
N SER A 296 0.84 -17.24 -9.36
CA SER A 296 1.32 -15.94 -8.84
C SER A 296 2.77 -15.97 -8.35
N SER A 297 3.49 -17.07 -8.57
CA SER A 297 4.90 -17.24 -8.14
C SER A 297 5.84 -16.16 -8.73
N ALA A 298 5.64 -15.80 -9.99
CA ALA A 298 6.41 -14.74 -10.63
C ALA A 298 6.19 -13.36 -9.97
N LEU A 299 5.01 -13.09 -9.43
CA LEU A 299 4.75 -11.85 -8.67
C LEU A 299 5.49 -11.90 -7.32
N LEU A 300 5.47 -13.04 -6.63
CA LEU A 300 6.21 -13.22 -5.38
C LEU A 300 7.72 -13.01 -5.60
N GLU A 301 8.31 -13.65 -6.61
CA GLU A 301 9.73 -13.49 -6.93
C GLU A 301 10.09 -12.02 -7.16
N ARG A 302 9.27 -11.28 -7.91
CA ARG A 302 9.48 -9.84 -8.15
C ARG A 302 9.43 -9.02 -6.87
N ILE A 303 8.49 -9.32 -5.96
CA ILE A 303 8.34 -8.66 -4.67
C ILE A 303 9.56 -8.95 -3.78
N MET A 304 9.91 -10.22 -3.64
CA MET A 304 11.01 -10.64 -2.77
C MET A 304 12.38 -10.12 -3.23
N THR A 305 12.59 -10.01 -4.55
CA THR A 305 13.86 -9.49 -5.11
C THR A 305 13.92 -7.97 -5.16
N GLY A 306 12.78 -7.27 -5.33
CA GLY A 306 12.71 -5.82 -5.47
C GLY A 306 12.58 -5.06 -4.16
N GLY A 307 11.93 -5.65 -3.17
CA GLY A 307 11.52 -4.96 -1.95
C GLY A 307 10.51 -3.84 -2.20
N ASN A 308 10.14 -3.13 -1.16
CA ASN A 308 9.18 -2.04 -1.28
C ASN A 308 9.71 -0.94 -2.22
N PHE A 309 8.90 -0.56 -3.20
CA PHE A 309 9.24 0.40 -4.27
C PHE A 309 10.51 0.05 -5.06
N GLY A 310 10.93 -1.20 -5.10
CA GLY A 310 12.14 -1.63 -5.83
C GLY A 310 13.45 -1.07 -5.28
N PHE A 311 13.46 -0.53 -4.06
CA PHE A 311 14.64 0.11 -3.47
C PHE A 311 15.80 -0.85 -3.20
N TYR A 312 15.54 -2.14 -3.11
CA TYR A 312 16.51 -3.16 -2.68
C TYR A 312 16.99 -4.07 -3.82
N GLY A 313 16.49 -3.90 -5.03
CA GLY A 313 16.91 -4.68 -6.18
C GLY A 313 18.42 -4.52 -6.48
N THR A 314 19.13 -5.63 -6.68
CA THR A 314 20.58 -5.70 -6.93
C THR A 314 21.04 -4.90 -8.16
N ARG A 315 20.12 -4.44 -9.00
CA ARG A 315 20.38 -3.66 -10.22
C ARG A 315 20.05 -2.16 -10.05
N ARG A 316 20.09 -1.63 -8.83
CA ARG A 316 19.99 -0.19 -8.63
C ARG A 316 21.21 0.46 -9.30
N LEU A 317 20.99 1.09 -10.43
CA LEU A 317 22.03 1.90 -11.09
C LEU A 317 22.40 3.05 -10.14
N GLN A 318 23.48 2.89 -9.40
CA GLN A 318 24.08 3.96 -8.62
C GLN A 318 24.57 5.01 -9.61
N GLY A 319 24.07 6.19 -9.55
CA GLY A 319 24.62 7.27 -10.39
C GLY A 319 23.67 8.43 -10.62
N GLY A 320 24.16 9.59 -10.31
CA GLY A 320 23.79 10.88 -10.85
C GLY A 320 22.43 11.44 -10.43
N THR A 321 22.44 12.63 -9.84
CA THR A 321 21.26 13.45 -9.56
C THR A 321 20.69 14.12 -10.82
N SER A 322 21.27 13.89 -12.01
CA SER A 322 20.83 14.54 -13.25
C SER A 322 19.44 14.07 -13.71
N VAL A 323 18.69 14.98 -14.31
CA VAL A 323 17.35 14.71 -14.89
C VAL A 323 17.41 13.57 -15.89
N TRP A 324 18.49 13.50 -16.70
CA TRP A 324 18.70 12.43 -17.68
C TRP A 324 18.91 11.06 -17.04
N ALA A 325 19.68 10.97 -15.97
CA ALA A 325 19.89 9.72 -15.24
C ALA A 325 18.58 9.22 -14.59
N ARG A 326 17.72 10.13 -14.12
CA ARG A 326 16.39 9.77 -13.60
C ARG A 326 15.49 9.24 -14.72
N LYS A 327 15.38 9.95 -15.84
CA LYS A 327 14.58 9.52 -17.01
C LYS A 327 15.05 8.17 -17.57
N TRP A 328 16.35 7.96 -17.65
CA TRP A 328 16.92 6.70 -18.12
C TRP A 328 16.59 5.53 -17.17
N ARG A 329 16.67 5.75 -15.85
CA ARG A 329 16.27 4.73 -14.86
C ARG A 329 14.79 4.37 -14.97
N THR A 330 13.94 5.37 -15.14
CA THR A 330 12.48 5.16 -15.34
C THR A 330 12.23 4.36 -16.62
N ALA A 331 12.88 4.69 -17.71
CA ALA A 331 12.77 3.94 -18.97
C ALA A 331 13.24 2.48 -18.83
N CYS A 332 14.39 2.25 -18.18
CA CYS A 332 14.90 0.89 -17.93
C CYS A 332 13.98 0.08 -17.01
N SER A 333 13.41 0.70 -15.98
CA SER A 333 12.43 0.06 -15.10
C SER A 333 11.17 -0.32 -15.87
N PHE A 334 10.67 0.58 -16.70
CA PHE A 334 9.52 0.33 -17.56
C PHE A 334 9.76 -0.83 -18.53
N LEU A 335 10.88 -0.82 -19.28
CA LEU A 335 11.20 -1.89 -20.24
C LEU A 335 11.27 -3.27 -19.58
N ARG A 336 11.71 -3.35 -18.32
CA ARG A 336 11.72 -4.60 -17.55
C ARG A 336 10.31 -5.06 -17.16
N ASN A 337 9.38 -4.13 -17.03
CA ASN A 337 8.02 -4.40 -16.56
C ASN A 337 7.00 -4.47 -17.71
N VAL A 338 7.38 -4.08 -18.94
CA VAL A 338 6.45 -3.99 -20.07
C VAL A 338 5.82 -5.33 -20.41
N GLU A 339 6.59 -6.40 -20.41
CA GLU A 339 6.08 -7.76 -20.67
C GLU A 339 5.02 -8.14 -19.61
N PHE A 340 5.34 -7.91 -18.35
CA PHE A 340 4.44 -8.18 -17.24
C PHE A 340 3.16 -7.34 -17.32
N ALA A 341 3.27 -6.05 -17.59
CA ALA A 341 2.14 -5.16 -17.76
C ALA A 341 1.26 -5.56 -18.94
N CYS A 342 1.86 -5.89 -20.11
CA CYS A 342 1.14 -6.35 -21.28
C CYS A 342 0.43 -7.68 -21.07
N ARG A 343 1.00 -8.57 -20.26
CA ARG A 343 0.39 -9.86 -19.92
C ARG A 343 -0.86 -9.71 -19.05
N TYR A 344 -0.82 -8.85 -18.04
CA TYR A 344 -1.86 -8.79 -17.02
C TYR A 344 -2.82 -7.59 -17.16
N ALA A 345 -2.39 -6.44 -17.67
CA ALA A 345 -3.23 -5.29 -17.94
C ALA A 345 -2.76 -4.52 -19.20
N PRO A 346 -2.94 -5.08 -20.41
CA PRO A 346 -2.34 -4.54 -21.64
C PRO A 346 -2.75 -3.09 -21.95
N LYS A 347 -3.98 -2.69 -21.62
CA LYS A 347 -4.44 -1.32 -21.83
C LYS A 347 -3.71 -0.33 -20.92
N GLU A 348 -3.61 -0.64 -19.63
CA GLU A 348 -2.88 0.19 -18.67
C GLU A 348 -1.37 0.18 -18.96
N GLY A 349 -0.80 -0.96 -19.34
CA GLY A 349 0.58 -1.08 -19.78
C GLY A 349 0.90 -0.20 -20.98
N PHE A 350 0.02 -0.17 -21.98
CA PHE A 350 0.14 0.74 -23.15
C PHE A 350 0.13 2.21 -22.71
N TRP A 351 -0.85 2.61 -21.89
CA TRP A 351 -0.96 4.00 -21.46
C TRP A 351 0.14 4.43 -20.50
N SER A 352 0.65 3.53 -19.69
CA SER A 352 1.85 3.82 -18.87
C SER A 352 3.07 4.13 -19.74
N PHE A 353 3.23 3.41 -20.86
CA PHE A 353 4.26 3.73 -21.86
C PHE A 353 4.05 5.11 -22.50
N VAL A 354 2.82 5.43 -22.91
CA VAL A 354 2.50 6.74 -23.49
C VAL A 354 2.81 7.88 -22.51
N GLN A 355 2.47 7.72 -21.22
CA GLN A 355 2.77 8.72 -20.20
C GLN A 355 4.28 8.87 -19.97
N LEU A 356 5.03 7.77 -19.98
CA LEU A 356 6.50 7.80 -19.89
C LEU A 356 7.11 8.62 -21.05
N MET A 357 6.66 8.37 -22.29
CA MET A 357 7.15 9.10 -23.47
C MET A 357 6.82 10.59 -23.42
N ARG A 358 5.71 10.98 -22.78
CA ARG A 358 5.34 12.39 -22.58
C ARG A 358 6.08 13.07 -21.43
N GLY A 359 6.94 12.34 -20.70
CA GLY A 359 7.72 12.89 -19.59
C GLY A 359 6.88 13.25 -18.36
N GLN A 360 5.74 12.60 -18.17
CA GLN A 360 4.80 12.84 -17.07
C GLN A 360 5.08 11.94 -15.85
N PHE A 361 6.30 11.39 -15.75
CA PHE A 361 6.78 10.62 -14.60
C PHE A 361 7.84 11.38 -13.81
#